data_18331a513af10df2e65b7ea9d22eab70
#
_entry.id   18331a513af10df2e65b7ea9d22eab70
#
_cell.length_a   1.000
_cell.length_b   1.000
_cell.length_c   1.000
_cell.angle_alpha   90.00
_cell.angle_beta   90.00
_cell.angle_gamma   90.00
#
_symmetry.space_group_name_H-M   'P 1'
#
loop_
_entity.id
_entity.type
_entity.pdbx_description
1 polymer ?
#
loop_
_entity_poly.entity_id
_entity_poly.type
_entity_poly.pdbx_seq_one_letter_code
_entity_poly.pdbx_strand_id
1 'polypeptide(L)'
;ISNKRVGIDIEEISKKPLKLSSKFISKENHLNLTKEKATLIWCCKEAIFKWHQRGNINFVNDIKISSFFIQKKGKILAEFNKSNYTLHYQKINTHFLVYVCK
;
A
#
# COMPACT_ATOMS: atom_id res chain seq x y z
N ILE A 1 -21.32 4.44 -9.32
CA ILE A 1 -21.39 3.67 -8.09
C ILE A 1 -21.06 2.21 -8.39
N SER A 2 -20.18 1.66 -7.62
CA SER A 2 -19.72 0.29 -7.81
C SER A 2 -20.44 -0.63 -6.84
N ASN A 3 -20.84 -1.83 -7.30
CA ASN A 3 -21.28 -2.90 -6.42
C ASN A 3 -20.11 -3.57 -5.72
N LYS A 4 -18.90 -3.16 -6.04
CA LYS A 4 -17.67 -3.72 -5.47
C LYS A 4 -17.28 -2.94 -4.22
N ARG A 5 -16.58 -3.64 -3.33
CA ARG A 5 -16.01 -3.02 -2.15
C ARG A 5 -14.82 -2.15 -2.53
N VAL A 6 -14.68 -1.02 -1.88
CA VAL A 6 -13.58 -0.08 -2.14
C VAL A 6 -12.81 0.17 -0.86
N GLY A 7 -11.49 0.20 -0.96
CA GLY A 7 -10.61 0.69 0.09
C GLY A 7 -9.79 1.84 -0.46
N ILE A 8 -9.66 2.91 0.31
CA ILE A 8 -8.93 4.09 -0.12
C ILE A 8 -8.15 4.66 1.05
N ASP A 9 -6.94 5.14 0.78
CA ASP A 9 -6.10 5.76 1.78
C ASP A 9 -5.30 6.90 1.16
N ILE A 10 -5.06 7.93 1.96
CA ILE A 10 -4.21 9.08 1.61
C ILE A 10 -3.15 9.22 2.70
N GLU A 11 -1.89 9.34 2.30
CA GLU A 11 -0.77 9.51 3.22
C GLU A 11 0.16 10.62 2.77
N GLU A 12 0.55 11.49 3.69
CA GLU A 12 1.59 12.47 3.41
C GLU A 12 2.95 11.78 3.38
N ILE A 13 3.77 12.13 2.38
CA ILE A 13 5.13 11.60 2.28
C ILE A 13 5.95 12.15 3.44
N SER A 14 6.49 11.25 4.26
CA SER A 14 7.28 11.63 5.43
C SER A 14 8.31 10.55 5.75
N LYS A 15 9.20 10.86 6.71
CA LYS A 15 10.20 9.91 7.16
C LYS A 15 9.64 8.85 8.10
N LYS A 16 8.46 9.05 8.67
CA LYS A 16 7.90 8.15 9.67
C LYS A 16 7.68 6.74 9.15
N PRO A 17 7.05 6.52 7.99
CA PRO A 17 6.92 5.17 7.46
C PRO A 17 8.27 4.48 7.23
N LEU A 18 9.29 5.23 6.79
CA LEU A 18 10.62 4.66 6.60
C LEU A 18 11.21 4.18 7.92
N LYS A 19 11.09 4.97 8.98
CA LYS A 19 11.59 4.61 10.31
C LYS A 19 10.87 3.40 10.90
N LEU A 20 9.59 3.23 10.58
CA LEU A 20 8.76 2.16 11.10
C LEU A 20 8.59 1.00 10.13
N SER A 21 9.39 0.96 9.06
CA SER A 21 9.20 0.03 7.95
C SER A 21 9.19 -1.44 8.38
N SER A 22 10.00 -1.83 9.37
CA SER A 22 10.03 -3.21 9.85
C SER A 22 8.69 -3.67 10.44
N LYS A 23 7.81 -2.74 10.79
CA LYS A 23 6.49 -3.06 11.35
C LYS A 23 5.46 -3.39 10.28
N PHE A 24 5.73 -3.09 9.01
CA PHE A 24 4.77 -3.34 7.95
C PHE A 24 5.39 -3.83 6.65
N ILE A 25 6.71 -3.93 6.54
CA ILE A 25 7.39 -4.38 5.31
C ILE A 25 8.30 -5.55 5.64
N SER A 26 8.20 -6.63 4.87
CA SER A 26 9.14 -7.73 4.91
C SER A 26 10.47 -7.29 4.28
N LYS A 27 11.58 -7.65 4.89
CA LYS A 27 12.93 -7.30 4.38
C LYS A 27 13.21 -7.84 2.99
N GLU A 28 12.50 -8.87 2.57
CA GLU A 28 12.78 -9.56 1.32
C GLU A 28 12.20 -8.87 0.10
N ASN A 29 11.27 -7.95 0.27
CA ASN A 29 10.45 -7.45 -0.83
C ASN A 29 10.86 -6.12 -1.41
N HIS A 30 11.62 -5.30 -0.67
CA HIS A 30 11.89 -3.95 -1.14
C HIS A 30 13.32 -3.53 -0.84
N LEU A 31 14.15 -3.51 -1.89
CA LEU A 31 15.51 -3.01 -1.82
C LEU A 31 15.50 -1.50 -2.00
N ASN A 32 16.51 -0.84 -1.43
CA ASN A 32 16.71 0.62 -1.59
C ASN A 32 15.47 1.42 -1.18
N LEU A 33 14.95 1.12 0.00
CA LEU A 33 13.76 1.76 0.51
C LEU A 33 14.00 3.25 0.79
N THR A 34 13.16 4.11 0.23
CA THR A 34 13.18 5.55 0.45
C THR A 34 11.93 5.96 1.24
N LYS A 35 11.90 7.22 1.73
CA LYS A 35 10.72 7.71 2.43
C LYS A 35 9.48 7.70 1.55
N GLU A 36 9.63 8.00 0.26
CA GLU A 36 8.50 7.98 -0.67
C GLU A 36 8.01 6.56 -0.88
N LYS A 37 8.94 5.62 -1.10
CA LYS A 37 8.58 4.23 -1.30
C LYS A 37 7.92 3.62 -0.06
N ALA A 38 8.48 3.90 1.12
CA ALA A 38 7.89 3.41 2.37
C ALA A 38 6.49 3.98 2.60
N THR A 39 6.31 5.28 2.32
CA THR A 39 4.99 5.92 2.46
C THR A 39 3.98 5.28 1.51
N LEU A 40 4.38 5.03 0.26
CA LEU A 40 3.47 4.43 -0.72
C LEU A 40 3.10 2.99 -0.33
N ILE A 41 4.07 2.21 0.14
CA ILE A 41 3.78 0.84 0.60
C ILE A 41 2.83 0.87 1.79
N TRP A 42 3.06 1.76 2.74
CA TRP A 42 2.16 1.93 3.88
C TRP A 42 0.75 2.27 3.42
N CYS A 43 0.65 3.22 2.49
CA CYS A 43 -0.64 3.64 1.94
C CYS A 43 -1.37 2.47 1.25
N CYS A 44 -0.64 1.65 0.51
CA CYS A 44 -1.20 0.46 -0.14
C CYS A 44 -1.76 -0.52 0.89
N LYS A 45 -1.01 -0.78 1.96
CA LYS A 45 -1.45 -1.72 2.99
C LYS A 45 -2.65 -1.18 3.77
N GLU A 46 -2.67 0.12 4.04
CA GLU A 46 -3.82 0.77 4.67
C GLU A 46 -5.08 0.68 3.77
N ALA A 47 -4.91 0.88 2.46
CA ALA A 47 -6.04 0.77 1.54
C ALA A 47 -6.63 -0.65 1.55
N ILE A 48 -5.79 -1.67 1.58
CA ILE A 48 -6.26 -3.06 1.67
C ILE A 48 -6.93 -3.31 3.02
N PHE A 49 -6.35 -2.79 4.09
CA PHE A 49 -6.93 -2.91 5.43
C PHE A 49 -8.35 -2.32 5.46
N LYS A 50 -8.51 -1.13 4.90
CA LYS A 50 -9.81 -0.46 4.83
C LYS A 50 -10.78 -1.21 3.91
N TRP A 51 -10.28 -1.78 2.82
CA TRP A 51 -11.09 -2.61 1.92
C TRP A 51 -11.60 -3.85 2.64
N HIS A 52 -10.73 -4.49 3.44
CA HIS A 52 -11.06 -5.75 4.13
C HIS A 52 -12.14 -5.56 5.20
N GLN A 53 -12.09 -4.46 5.95
CA GLN A 53 -13.10 -4.06 6.94
C GLN A 53 -13.28 -5.00 8.15
N ARG A 54 -12.49 -6.05 8.27
CA ARG A 54 -12.67 -7.06 9.33
C ARG A 54 -11.58 -7.03 10.40
N GLY A 55 -10.58 -6.18 10.27
CA GLY A 55 -9.47 -6.13 11.21
C GLY A 55 -8.60 -7.39 11.14
N ASN A 56 -7.78 -7.60 12.17
CA ASN A 56 -6.94 -8.80 12.31
C ASN A 56 -6.03 -9.06 11.11
N ILE A 57 -5.38 -7.99 10.59
CA ILE A 57 -4.40 -8.10 9.53
C ILE A 57 -3.02 -7.82 10.08
N ASN A 58 -2.07 -8.74 9.86
CA ASN A 58 -0.66 -8.49 10.11
C ASN A 58 -0.06 -7.89 8.84
N PHE A 59 0.30 -6.62 8.88
CA PHE A 59 0.76 -5.90 7.69
C PHE A 59 2.05 -6.49 7.10
N VAL A 60 2.92 -7.08 7.94
CA VAL A 60 4.16 -7.69 7.45
C VAL A 60 3.87 -9.01 6.73
N ASN A 61 3.07 -9.87 7.35
CA ASN A 61 2.91 -11.25 6.91
C ASN A 61 1.75 -11.45 5.96
N ASP A 62 0.66 -10.70 6.16
CA ASP A 62 -0.58 -10.98 5.45
C ASP A 62 -0.71 -10.22 4.13
N ILE A 63 -0.07 -9.06 4.02
CA ILE A 63 -0.15 -8.23 2.81
C ILE A 63 1.25 -8.11 2.21
N LYS A 64 1.39 -8.57 0.97
CA LYS A 64 2.65 -8.50 0.24
C LYS A 64 2.48 -7.60 -0.98
N ILE A 65 3.32 -6.59 -1.05
CA ILE A 65 3.31 -5.63 -2.15
C ILE A 65 4.43 -6.01 -3.11
N SER A 66 4.10 -6.17 -4.38
CA SER A 66 5.10 -6.48 -5.41
C SER A 66 6.04 -5.30 -5.62
N SER A 67 7.23 -5.59 -6.15
CA SER A 67 8.20 -4.56 -6.49
C SER A 67 7.61 -3.60 -7.53
N PHE A 68 7.98 -2.34 -7.41
CA PHE A 68 7.49 -1.31 -8.33
C PHE A 68 8.48 -0.15 -8.42
N PHE A 69 8.34 0.66 -9.47
CA PHE A 69 9.04 1.93 -9.60
C PHE A 69 8.03 3.05 -9.41
N ILE A 70 8.38 4.04 -8.59
CA ILE A 70 7.48 5.15 -8.29
C ILE A 70 7.32 6.05 -9.51
N GLN A 71 6.07 6.35 -9.86
CA GLN A 71 5.67 7.29 -10.90
C GLN A 71 4.64 8.24 -10.32
N LYS A 72 4.18 9.21 -11.11
CA LYS A 72 3.12 10.11 -10.67
C LYS A 72 1.81 9.38 -10.42
N LYS A 73 1.53 8.35 -11.23
CA LYS A 73 0.39 7.47 -11.03
C LYS A 73 0.69 6.13 -11.66
N GLY A 74 0.03 5.11 -11.19
CA GLY A 74 0.25 3.78 -11.73
C GLY A 74 -0.53 2.73 -10.97
N LYS A 75 -0.12 1.49 -11.19
CA LYS A 75 -0.72 0.33 -10.55
C LYS A 75 0.34 -0.43 -9.79
N ILE A 76 -0.06 -0.99 -8.66
CA ILE A 76 0.80 -1.84 -7.83
C ILE A 76 0.04 -3.11 -7.56
N LEU A 77 0.71 -4.24 -7.72
CA LEU A 77 0.12 -5.54 -7.43
C LEU A 77 0.37 -5.92 -5.98
N ALA A 78 -0.62 -6.52 -5.36
CA ALA A 78 -0.51 -6.99 -3.99
C ALA A 78 -1.14 -8.36 -3.86
N GLU A 79 -0.62 -9.14 -2.91
CA GLU A 79 -1.20 -10.41 -2.51
C GLU A 79 -1.72 -10.28 -1.08
N PHE A 80 -2.96 -10.68 -0.88
CA PHE A 80 -3.57 -10.71 0.43
C PHE A 80 -4.55 -11.88 0.48
N ASN A 81 -4.39 -12.73 1.51
CA ASN A 81 -5.31 -13.83 1.74
C ASN A 81 -5.40 -14.77 0.52
N LYS A 82 -4.26 -15.06 -0.10
CA LYS A 82 -4.11 -15.94 -1.28
C LYS A 82 -4.78 -15.41 -2.54
N SER A 83 -5.18 -14.16 -2.56
CA SER A 83 -5.76 -13.52 -3.73
C SER A 83 -4.88 -12.36 -4.16
N ASN A 84 -4.96 -12.02 -5.44
CA ASN A 84 -4.20 -10.92 -6.01
C ASN A 84 -5.10 -9.71 -6.18
N TYR A 85 -4.55 -8.54 -5.88
CA TYR A 85 -5.26 -7.27 -5.95
C TYR A 85 -4.43 -6.29 -6.75
N THR A 86 -5.10 -5.47 -7.53
CA THR A 86 -4.48 -4.34 -8.22
C THR A 86 -4.84 -3.07 -7.48
N LEU A 87 -3.83 -2.38 -6.97
CA LEU A 87 -3.99 -1.09 -6.34
C LEU A 87 -3.67 0.00 -7.33
N HIS A 88 -4.43 1.07 -7.31
CA HIS A 88 -4.18 2.24 -8.13
C HIS A 88 -3.65 3.34 -7.25
N TYR A 89 -2.61 4.04 -7.69
CA TYR A 89 -2.06 5.13 -6.90
C TYR A 89 -1.83 6.37 -7.74
N GLN A 90 -1.84 7.50 -7.06
CA GLN A 90 -1.53 8.79 -7.65
C GLN A 90 -0.81 9.64 -6.62
N LYS A 91 0.26 10.30 -7.05
CA LYS A 91 0.95 11.27 -6.22
C LYS A 91 0.29 12.63 -6.42
N ILE A 92 -0.18 13.23 -5.35
CA ILE A 92 -0.84 14.53 -5.36
C ILE A 92 -0.04 15.45 -4.44
N ASN A 93 0.80 16.32 -5.02
CA ASN A 93 1.71 17.18 -4.27
C ASN A 93 2.61 16.34 -3.35
N THR A 94 2.45 16.48 -2.04
CA THR A 94 3.24 15.77 -1.04
C THR A 94 2.56 14.52 -0.50
N HIS A 95 1.50 14.05 -1.15
CA HIS A 95 0.70 12.93 -0.69
C HIS A 95 0.62 11.83 -1.74
N PHE A 96 0.43 10.60 -1.27
CA PHE A 96 -0.03 9.51 -2.12
C PHE A 96 -1.48 9.20 -1.82
N LEU A 97 -2.26 9.01 -2.87
CA LEU A 97 -3.61 8.48 -2.82
C LEU A 97 -3.56 7.06 -3.40
N VAL A 98 -4.09 6.10 -2.67
CA VAL A 98 -4.16 4.71 -3.14
C VAL A 98 -5.58 4.22 -2.97
N TYR A 99 -6.07 3.48 -3.97
CA TYR A 99 -7.35 2.83 -3.83
C TYR A 99 -7.33 1.43 -4.46
N VAL A 100 -8.17 0.57 -3.93
CA VAL A 100 -8.43 -0.76 -4.43
C VAL A 100 -9.94 -0.95 -4.53
N CYS A 101 -10.38 -1.58 -5.62
CA CYS A 101 -11.80 -1.82 -5.85
C CYS A 101 -11.94 -3.28 -6.33
N LYS A 102 -12.61 -4.12 -5.51
CA LYS A 102 -12.74 -5.52 -5.86
C LYS A 102 -13.97 -6.18 -5.21
#